data_d3c0fd4f15db16c200ea347e1f337425
#
_entry.id   d3c0fd4f15db16c200ea347e1f337425
#
_cell.length_a   1.000
_cell.length_b   1.000
_cell.length_c   1.000
_cell.angle_alpha   90.00
_cell.angle_beta   90.00
_cell.angle_gamma   90.00
#
_symmetry.space_group_name_H-M   'P 1'
#
loop_
_entity.id
_entity.type
_entity.pdbx_description
1 polymer ?
#
loop_
_entity_poly.entity_id
_entity_poly.type
_entity_poly.pdbx_seq_one_letter_code
_entity_poly.pdbx_strand_id
1 'polypeptide(L)'
;AWKSERKLRISYERRKSSKALNYKVYEFKKEGFININDIKIKYFEVDHKPVPYAYGFSFFSKKKKLTISGDTRPCESLMINAQNSDVLLHEVFIEYEINQISGLRSKKTLHNVKEYHTPSNLVGKVAKLSNCKKLVLTHFVPTRFNISKLKKIVRKDFGKDPIIGNDLLTINI
;
A
#
# COMPACT_ATOMS: atom_id res chain seq x y z
N ALA A 1 -14.70 -2.08 -22.26
CA ALA A 1 -14.73 -0.71 -21.72
C ALA A 1 -13.58 0.15 -22.28
N TRP A 2 -12.30 -0.22 -22.11
CA TRP A 2 -11.18 0.64 -22.53
C TRP A 2 -11.06 0.91 -24.05
N LYS A 3 -11.32 -0.09 -24.91
CA LYS A 3 -11.27 0.11 -26.37
C LYS A 3 -12.28 1.19 -26.82
N SER A 4 -13.45 1.21 -26.20
CA SER A 4 -14.49 2.22 -26.47
C SER A 4 -14.09 3.59 -25.95
N GLU A 5 -13.54 3.68 -24.76
CA GLU A 5 -13.01 4.90 -24.14
C GLU A 5 -11.87 5.48 -24.98
N ARG A 6 -10.92 4.65 -25.41
CA ARG A 6 -9.81 5.07 -26.29
C ARG A 6 -10.33 5.65 -27.61
N LYS A 7 -11.32 5.00 -28.25
CA LYS A 7 -11.94 5.47 -29.48
C LYS A 7 -12.59 6.85 -29.28
N LEU A 8 -13.35 7.01 -28.18
CA LEU A 8 -13.98 8.27 -27.82
C LEU A 8 -12.96 9.41 -27.69
N ARG A 9 -11.90 9.18 -26.93
CA ARG A 9 -10.87 10.21 -26.69
C ARG A 9 -10.07 10.60 -27.93
N ILE A 10 -9.83 9.66 -28.82
CA ILE A 10 -9.12 9.94 -30.08
C ILE A 10 -10.03 10.62 -31.10
N SER A 11 -11.20 10.06 -31.35
CA SER A 11 -12.05 10.51 -32.44
C SER A 11 -12.96 11.70 -32.07
N TYR A 12 -13.54 11.67 -30.86
CA TYR A 12 -14.50 12.68 -30.41
C TYR A 12 -13.80 13.87 -29.76
N GLU A 13 -12.89 13.62 -28.81
CA GLU A 13 -12.10 14.68 -28.16
C GLU A 13 -10.98 15.22 -29.06
N ARG A 14 -10.75 14.66 -30.27
CA ARG A 14 -9.75 15.09 -31.26
C ARG A 14 -8.36 15.28 -30.66
N ARG A 15 -7.92 14.35 -29.81
CA ARG A 15 -6.59 14.42 -29.20
C ARG A 15 -5.50 14.33 -30.27
N LYS A 16 -4.51 15.22 -30.22
CA LYS A 16 -3.39 15.29 -31.17
C LYS A 16 -2.50 14.03 -31.14
N SER A 17 -2.54 13.25 -30.06
CA SER A 17 -1.73 12.04 -29.92
C SER A 17 -2.49 10.96 -29.13
N SER A 18 -2.39 9.72 -29.61
CA SER A 18 -2.87 8.53 -28.89
C SER A 18 -1.81 7.87 -28.03
N LYS A 19 -0.55 8.38 -27.99
CA LYS A 19 0.57 7.75 -27.29
C LYS A 19 0.29 7.51 -25.80
N ALA A 20 -0.30 8.49 -25.12
CA ALA A 20 -0.67 8.38 -23.71
C ALA A 20 -1.81 7.35 -23.45
N LEU A 21 -2.48 6.89 -24.49
CA LEU A 21 -3.55 5.88 -24.42
C LEU A 21 -3.04 4.48 -24.79
N ASN A 22 -1.77 4.34 -25.14
CA ASN A 22 -1.15 3.06 -25.40
C ASN A 22 -0.62 2.49 -24.07
N TYR A 23 -1.11 1.32 -23.70
CA TYR A 23 -0.65 0.59 -22.53
C TYR A 23 -0.58 -0.90 -22.85
N LYS A 24 0.27 -1.60 -22.12
CA LYS A 24 0.35 -3.04 -22.16
C LYS A 24 0.00 -3.56 -20.77
N VAL A 25 -0.99 -4.44 -20.71
CA VAL A 25 -1.43 -5.07 -19.45
C VAL A 25 -0.65 -6.36 -19.26
N TYR A 26 -0.11 -6.54 -18.07
CA TYR A 26 0.46 -7.79 -17.59
C TYR A 26 -0.34 -8.24 -16.37
N GLU A 27 -0.93 -9.42 -16.44
CA GLU A 27 -1.69 -10.01 -15.34
C GLU A 27 -0.80 -10.94 -14.52
N PHE A 28 -0.84 -10.80 -13.21
CA PHE A 28 -0.13 -11.68 -12.29
C PHE A 28 -1.09 -12.74 -11.75
N LYS A 29 -0.65 -13.99 -11.71
CA LYS A 29 -1.40 -15.10 -11.09
C LYS A 29 -0.65 -15.77 -9.95
N LYS A 30 0.64 -15.48 -9.81
CA LYS A 30 1.55 -15.98 -8.77
C LYS A 30 2.58 -14.90 -8.48
N GLU A 31 3.36 -15.08 -7.42
CA GLU A 31 4.51 -14.22 -7.16
C GLU A 31 5.56 -14.34 -8.28
N GLY A 32 6.35 -13.30 -8.46
CA GLY A 32 7.37 -13.28 -9.49
C GLY A 32 8.15 -11.97 -9.54
N PHE A 33 8.86 -11.79 -10.66
CA PHE A 33 9.71 -10.62 -10.89
C PHE A 33 9.45 -10.00 -12.25
N ILE A 34 9.55 -8.68 -12.31
CA ILE A 34 9.65 -7.90 -13.54
C ILE A 34 10.84 -6.95 -13.42
N ASN A 35 11.47 -6.63 -14.56
CA ASN A 35 12.53 -5.64 -14.62
C ASN A 35 12.06 -4.46 -15.47
N ILE A 36 12.25 -3.25 -14.98
CA ILE A 36 11.99 -2.00 -15.70
C ILE A 36 13.24 -1.15 -15.58
N ASN A 37 13.99 -1.03 -16.67
CA ASN A 37 15.31 -0.42 -16.70
C ASN A 37 16.25 -1.07 -15.66
N ASP A 38 16.82 -0.30 -14.74
CA ASP A 38 17.69 -0.72 -13.65
C ASP A 38 16.96 -1.10 -12.36
N ILE A 39 15.63 -1.12 -12.38
CA ILE A 39 14.79 -1.48 -11.24
C ILE A 39 14.29 -2.91 -11.41
N LYS A 40 14.66 -3.79 -10.47
CA LYS A 40 14.06 -5.11 -10.32
C LYS A 40 12.89 -5.01 -9.36
N ILE A 41 11.72 -5.49 -9.76
CA ILE A 41 10.49 -5.45 -8.97
C ILE A 41 10.05 -6.88 -8.69
N LYS A 42 9.97 -7.25 -7.41
CA LYS A 42 9.28 -8.48 -6.98
C LYS A 42 7.83 -8.12 -6.66
N TYR A 43 6.89 -8.87 -7.20
CA TYR A 43 5.49 -8.85 -6.77
C TYR A 43 5.18 -10.16 -6.04
N PHE A 44 4.42 -10.06 -4.95
CA PHE A 44 4.12 -11.18 -4.07
C PHE A 44 2.71 -11.05 -3.50
N GLU A 45 2.05 -12.17 -3.28
CA GLU A 45 0.69 -12.17 -2.73
C GLU A 45 0.69 -11.70 -1.28
N VAL A 46 -0.34 -10.92 -0.92
CA VAL A 46 -0.65 -10.50 0.44
C VAL A 46 -2.07 -10.91 0.82
N ASP A 47 -2.39 -10.88 2.12
CA ASP A 47 -3.69 -11.34 2.59
C ASP A 47 -4.68 -10.17 2.73
N HIS A 48 -5.49 -9.98 1.71
CA HIS A 48 -6.57 -8.99 1.68
C HIS A 48 -7.96 -9.64 1.46
N LYS A 49 -8.16 -10.87 1.96
CA LYS A 49 -9.43 -11.57 1.84
C LYS A 49 -10.61 -10.75 2.39
N PRO A 50 -11.76 -10.70 1.68
CA PRO A 50 -12.16 -11.59 0.58
C PRO A 50 -11.70 -11.17 -0.83
N VAL A 51 -10.89 -10.11 -0.98
CA VAL A 51 -10.38 -9.67 -2.28
C VAL A 51 -9.31 -10.66 -2.77
N PRO A 52 -9.53 -11.33 -3.92
CA PRO A 52 -8.53 -12.24 -4.48
C PRO A 52 -7.40 -11.46 -5.16
N TYR A 53 -6.24 -12.09 -5.29
CA TYR A 53 -5.10 -11.54 -6.04
C TYR A 53 -4.64 -10.16 -5.57
N ALA A 54 -4.56 -9.96 -4.25
CA ALA A 54 -3.93 -8.79 -3.66
C ALA A 54 -2.41 -8.96 -3.64
N TYR A 55 -1.67 -7.91 -4.03
CA TYR A 55 -0.21 -7.96 -4.15
C TYR A 55 0.48 -6.82 -3.43
N GLY A 56 1.60 -7.15 -2.79
CA GLY A 56 2.64 -6.23 -2.39
C GLY A 56 3.79 -6.23 -3.42
N PHE A 57 4.64 -5.20 -3.35
CA PHE A 57 5.74 -5.01 -4.30
C PHE A 57 7.03 -4.65 -3.56
N SER A 58 8.15 -5.28 -3.93
CA SER A 58 9.48 -4.87 -3.48
C SER A 58 10.31 -4.41 -4.67
N PHE A 59 10.80 -3.19 -4.61
CA PHE A 59 11.62 -2.53 -5.63
C PHE A 59 13.08 -2.57 -5.19
N PHE A 60 13.95 -2.97 -6.10
CA PHE A 60 15.39 -3.06 -5.87
C PHE A 60 16.14 -2.22 -6.91
N SER A 61 16.94 -1.28 -6.48
CA SER A 61 17.85 -0.47 -7.32
C SER A 61 19.05 -0.01 -6.49
N LYS A 62 20.27 -0.07 -7.05
CA LYS A 62 21.51 0.42 -6.42
C LYS A 62 21.71 0.00 -4.97
N LYS A 63 21.47 -1.29 -4.64
CA LYS A 63 21.53 -1.86 -3.28
C LYS A 63 20.49 -1.28 -2.30
N LYS A 64 19.48 -0.56 -2.79
CA LYS A 64 18.35 -0.04 -2.02
C LYS A 64 17.11 -0.89 -2.23
N LYS A 65 16.28 -0.96 -1.20
CA LYS A 65 15.03 -1.71 -1.22
C LYS A 65 13.88 -0.87 -0.68
N LEU A 66 12.85 -0.68 -1.51
CA LEU A 66 11.56 -0.14 -1.13
C LEU A 66 10.54 -1.28 -1.19
N THR A 67 9.75 -1.48 -0.13
CA THR A 67 8.61 -2.40 -0.17
C THR A 67 7.31 -1.65 0.04
N ILE A 68 6.31 -1.97 -0.76
CA ILE A 68 4.93 -1.45 -0.67
C ILE A 68 4.02 -2.61 -0.30
N SER A 69 3.23 -2.46 0.77
CA SER A 69 2.38 -3.53 1.28
C SER A 69 1.21 -3.87 0.33
N GLY A 70 0.68 -2.89 -0.42
CA GLY A 70 -0.70 -2.97 -0.89
C GLY A 70 -1.67 -2.99 0.30
N ASP A 71 -2.96 -3.19 0.05
CA ASP A 71 -3.94 -3.37 1.11
C ASP A 71 -3.87 -4.80 1.63
N THR A 72 -3.69 -4.96 2.94
CA THR A 72 -3.45 -6.28 3.55
C THR A 72 -3.68 -6.27 5.05
N ARG A 73 -4.12 -7.40 5.60
CA ARG A 73 -3.91 -7.68 7.02
C ARG A 73 -2.45 -8.07 7.28
N PRO A 74 -1.97 -8.08 8.53
CA PRO A 74 -0.66 -8.62 8.84
C PRO A 74 -0.51 -10.05 8.32
N CYS A 75 0.48 -10.31 7.47
CA CYS A 75 0.72 -11.62 6.90
C CYS A 75 2.21 -11.91 6.76
N GLU A 76 2.57 -13.19 6.85
CA GLU A 76 3.95 -13.66 6.79
C GLU A 76 4.62 -13.28 5.47
N SER A 77 3.92 -13.43 4.34
CA SER A 77 4.43 -13.08 3.01
C SER A 77 4.92 -11.63 2.94
N LEU A 78 4.14 -10.68 3.49
CA LEU A 78 4.58 -9.29 3.55
C LEU A 78 5.84 -9.14 4.42
N MET A 79 5.84 -9.72 5.63
CA MET A 79 6.97 -9.59 6.55
C MET A 79 8.27 -10.17 5.96
N ILE A 80 8.20 -11.32 5.30
CA ILE A 80 9.36 -11.93 4.61
C ILE A 80 9.83 -11.03 3.45
N ASN A 81 8.90 -10.59 2.60
CA ASN A 81 9.26 -9.78 1.44
C ASN A 81 9.68 -8.35 1.80
N ALA A 82 9.30 -7.84 2.97
CA ALA A 82 9.74 -6.54 3.48
C ALA A 82 11.04 -6.61 4.30
N GLN A 83 11.61 -7.80 4.52
CA GLN A 83 12.85 -7.95 5.31
C GLN A 83 13.96 -7.00 4.84
N ASN A 84 14.52 -6.25 5.81
CA ASN A 84 15.63 -5.32 5.60
C ASN A 84 15.36 -4.22 4.55
N SER A 85 14.08 -3.87 4.31
CA SER A 85 13.76 -2.75 3.43
C SER A 85 14.31 -1.43 3.98
N ASP A 86 14.89 -0.61 3.11
CA ASP A 86 15.27 0.76 3.48
C ASP A 86 14.02 1.58 3.80
N VAL A 87 12.94 1.34 3.04
CA VAL A 87 11.60 1.91 3.28
C VAL A 87 10.54 0.84 3.15
N LEU A 88 9.65 0.74 4.13
CA LEU A 88 8.38 0.02 4.04
C LEU A 88 7.26 1.06 3.95
N LEU A 89 6.58 1.13 2.80
CA LEU A 89 5.35 1.89 2.62
C LEU A 89 4.16 0.97 2.93
N HIS A 90 3.41 1.27 3.99
CA HIS A 90 2.38 0.38 4.51
C HIS A 90 1.04 1.11 4.69
N GLU A 91 -0.05 0.45 4.33
CA GLU A 91 -1.40 0.89 4.64
C GLU A 91 -1.68 0.85 6.14
N VAL A 92 -2.69 1.57 6.63
CA VAL A 92 -3.07 1.51 8.04
C VAL A 92 -4.56 1.75 8.27
N PHE A 93 -5.18 0.83 8.99
CA PHE A 93 -6.52 0.98 9.53
C PHE A 93 -6.45 1.58 10.94
N ILE A 94 -7.11 2.72 11.15
CA ILE A 94 -7.05 3.50 12.39
C ILE A 94 -8.29 3.20 13.23
N GLU A 95 -8.25 2.11 13.96
CA GLU A 95 -9.37 1.54 14.69
C GLU A 95 -9.96 2.49 15.74
N TYR A 96 -9.18 3.34 16.36
CA TYR A 96 -9.66 4.29 17.38
C TYR A 96 -10.41 5.50 16.80
N GLU A 97 -10.40 5.67 15.48
CA GLU A 97 -11.15 6.73 14.79
C GLU A 97 -12.36 6.18 14.02
N ILE A 98 -12.68 4.91 14.17
CA ILE A 98 -13.74 4.23 13.42
C ILE A 98 -15.12 4.89 13.62
N ASN A 99 -15.34 5.53 14.76
CA ASN A 99 -16.60 6.22 15.06
C ASN A 99 -16.87 7.40 14.11
N GLN A 100 -15.85 7.98 13.49
CA GLN A 100 -16.02 9.05 12.51
C GLN A 100 -16.77 8.61 11.25
N ILE A 101 -16.72 7.33 10.94
CA ILE A 101 -17.39 6.74 9.78
C ILE A 101 -18.58 5.84 10.18
N SER A 102 -18.85 5.70 11.46
CA SER A 102 -19.94 4.87 11.98
C SER A 102 -21.34 5.38 11.59
N GLY A 103 -21.49 6.68 11.37
CA GLY A 103 -22.73 7.27 10.83
C GLY A 103 -22.96 7.01 9.33
N LEU A 104 -21.93 6.63 8.59
CA LEU A 104 -21.97 6.39 7.15
C LEU A 104 -22.07 4.90 6.78
N ARG A 105 -21.71 4.01 7.71
CA ARG A 105 -21.66 2.56 7.48
C ARG A 105 -22.13 1.79 8.72
N SER A 106 -22.73 0.61 8.51
CA SER A 106 -23.13 -0.26 9.60
C SER A 106 -21.91 -0.75 10.41
N LYS A 107 -22.13 -1.07 11.71
CA LYS A 107 -21.08 -1.66 12.56
C LYS A 107 -20.48 -2.93 11.96
N LYS A 108 -21.32 -3.77 11.33
CA LYS A 108 -20.88 -4.99 10.63
C LYS A 108 -19.96 -4.66 9.46
N THR A 109 -20.29 -3.65 8.65
CA THR A 109 -19.42 -3.21 7.54
C THR A 109 -18.06 -2.73 8.06
N LEU A 110 -18.05 -1.94 9.14
CA LEU A 110 -16.80 -1.42 9.73
C LEU A 110 -15.93 -2.55 10.32
N HIS A 111 -16.55 -3.52 10.96
CA HIS A 111 -15.86 -4.71 11.44
C HIS A 111 -15.23 -5.47 10.26
N ASN A 112 -15.99 -5.73 9.21
CA ASN A 112 -15.49 -6.42 8.03
C ASN A 112 -14.32 -5.67 7.37
N VAL A 113 -14.37 -4.33 7.27
CA VAL A 113 -13.27 -3.52 6.73
C VAL A 113 -11.99 -3.69 7.57
N LYS A 114 -12.10 -3.72 8.88
CA LYS A 114 -10.98 -3.98 9.78
C LYS A 114 -10.32 -5.33 9.52
N GLU A 115 -11.12 -6.35 9.22
CA GLU A 115 -10.63 -7.73 9.10
C GLU A 115 -9.68 -7.96 7.91
N TYR A 116 -9.65 -7.07 6.93
CA TYR A 116 -8.77 -7.22 5.75
C TYR A 116 -7.73 -6.10 5.61
N HIS A 117 -7.61 -5.23 6.63
CA HIS A 117 -6.58 -4.19 6.72
C HIS A 117 -5.67 -4.40 7.94
N THR A 118 -4.57 -3.68 8.00
CA THR A 118 -3.65 -3.72 9.14
C THR A 118 -4.02 -2.65 10.17
N PRO A 119 -4.47 -3.03 11.38
CA PRO A 119 -4.78 -2.07 12.45
C PRO A 119 -3.54 -1.27 12.89
N SER A 120 -3.76 -0.03 13.34
CA SER A 120 -2.68 0.88 13.78
C SER A 120 -1.85 0.33 14.93
N ASN A 121 -2.44 -0.51 15.79
CA ASN A 121 -1.74 -1.18 16.89
C ASN A 121 -0.89 -2.39 16.44
N LEU A 122 -0.98 -2.83 15.18
CA LEU A 122 -0.20 -3.94 14.64
C LEU A 122 0.84 -3.52 13.59
N VAL A 123 0.63 -2.40 12.90
CA VAL A 123 1.54 -1.98 11.80
C VAL A 123 2.97 -1.73 12.28
N GLY A 124 3.15 -1.23 13.50
CA GLY A 124 4.47 -1.07 14.12
C GLY A 124 5.17 -2.41 14.36
N LYS A 125 4.42 -3.44 14.77
CA LYS A 125 4.94 -4.80 14.93
C LYS A 125 5.33 -5.43 13.60
N VAL A 126 4.52 -5.25 12.55
CA VAL A 126 4.86 -5.68 11.18
C VAL A 126 6.18 -5.05 10.72
N ALA A 127 6.34 -3.74 10.91
CA ALA A 127 7.57 -3.02 10.57
C ALA A 127 8.79 -3.52 11.34
N LYS A 128 8.65 -3.79 12.65
CA LYS A 128 9.70 -4.34 13.48
C LYS A 128 10.11 -5.74 13.03
N LEU A 129 9.15 -6.63 12.79
CA LEU A 129 9.41 -7.99 12.32
C LEU A 129 10.03 -8.02 10.93
N SER A 130 9.72 -7.06 10.09
CA SER A 130 10.36 -6.86 8.78
C SER A 130 11.76 -6.23 8.88
N ASN A 131 12.21 -5.81 10.05
CA ASN A 131 13.48 -5.09 10.23
C ASN A 131 13.68 -3.93 9.23
N CYS A 132 12.61 -3.20 8.89
CA CYS A 132 12.72 -2.07 7.96
C CYS A 132 13.37 -0.86 8.64
N LYS A 133 14.12 -0.07 7.86
CA LYS A 133 14.82 1.12 8.40
C LYS A 133 13.88 2.29 8.63
N LYS A 134 12.95 2.52 7.68
CA LYS A 134 11.92 3.58 7.72
C LYS A 134 10.56 2.96 7.46
N LEU A 135 9.56 3.33 8.25
CA LEU A 135 8.16 3.01 8.01
C LEU A 135 7.43 4.28 7.55
N VAL A 136 6.80 4.20 6.38
CA VAL A 136 5.94 5.25 5.85
C VAL A 136 4.51 4.72 5.85
N LEU A 137 3.60 5.44 6.48
CA LEU A 137 2.18 5.08 6.52
C LEU A 137 1.42 5.79 5.41
N THR A 138 0.55 5.06 4.75
CA THR A 138 -0.31 5.54 3.66
C THR A 138 -1.68 4.88 3.74
N HIS A 139 -2.57 5.16 2.77
CA HIS A 139 -3.91 4.53 2.70
C HIS A 139 -4.62 4.51 4.07
N PHE A 140 -4.77 5.69 4.67
CA PHE A 140 -5.37 5.85 5.99
C PHE A 140 -6.88 5.59 5.96
N VAL A 141 -7.35 4.68 6.78
CA VAL A 141 -8.79 4.36 6.94
C VAL A 141 -9.17 4.46 8.42
N PRO A 142 -9.98 5.47 8.83
CA PRO A 142 -10.44 6.62 8.05
C PRO A 142 -9.34 7.65 7.74
N THR A 143 -9.63 8.59 6.83
CA THR A 143 -8.66 9.59 6.36
C THR A 143 -8.41 10.73 7.35
N ARG A 144 -9.31 10.95 8.30
CA ARG A 144 -9.14 11.93 9.38
C ARG A 144 -8.73 11.21 10.66
N PHE A 145 -7.64 11.63 11.28
CA PHE A 145 -7.11 11.00 12.48
C PHE A 145 -6.15 11.92 13.24
N ASN A 146 -5.93 11.60 14.51
CA ASN A 146 -4.91 12.27 15.31
C ASN A 146 -3.53 11.71 15.01
N ILE A 147 -2.69 12.50 14.30
CA ILE A 147 -1.34 12.12 13.87
C ILE A 147 -0.44 11.78 15.07
N SER A 148 -0.46 12.60 16.13
CA SER A 148 0.38 12.38 17.31
C SER A 148 0.03 11.08 18.02
N LYS A 149 -1.26 10.75 18.11
CA LYS A 149 -1.76 9.49 18.68
C LYS A 149 -1.31 8.30 17.83
N LEU A 150 -1.45 8.37 16.49
CA LEU A 150 -1.00 7.32 15.58
C LEU A 150 0.50 7.07 15.72
N LYS A 151 1.33 8.11 15.70
CA LYS A 151 2.77 8.00 15.90
C LYS A 151 3.11 7.32 17.23
N LYS A 152 2.47 7.71 18.33
CA LYS A 152 2.68 7.10 19.65
C LYS A 152 2.36 5.61 19.67
N ILE A 153 1.23 5.20 19.06
CA ILE A 153 0.82 3.80 18.97
C ILE A 153 1.86 2.98 18.20
N VAL A 154 2.22 3.44 16.99
CA VAL A 154 3.14 2.73 16.10
C VAL A 154 4.56 2.65 16.68
N ARG A 155 5.04 3.75 17.29
CA ARG A 155 6.37 3.81 17.91
C ARG A 155 6.54 2.75 19.01
N LYS A 156 5.49 2.41 19.74
CA LYS A 156 5.54 1.44 20.83
C LYS A 156 6.17 0.10 20.40
N ASP A 157 5.83 -0.36 19.21
CA ASP A 157 6.37 -1.64 18.70
C ASP A 157 7.51 -1.44 17.69
N PHE A 158 7.43 -0.45 16.82
CA PHE A 158 8.47 -0.17 15.82
C PHE A 158 9.75 0.41 16.43
N GLY A 159 9.65 1.09 17.57
CA GLY A 159 10.78 1.74 18.27
C GLY A 159 11.18 3.11 17.69
N LYS A 160 10.57 3.55 16.60
CA LYS A 160 10.82 4.81 15.91
C LYS A 160 9.51 5.45 15.50
N ASP A 161 9.54 6.76 15.21
CA ASP A 161 8.38 7.42 14.61
C ASP A 161 8.14 6.96 13.17
N PRO A 162 6.91 6.58 12.81
CA PRO A 162 6.56 6.42 11.41
C PRO A 162 6.51 7.79 10.72
N ILE A 163 6.80 7.79 9.44
CA ILE A 163 6.57 8.92 8.54
C ILE A 163 5.10 8.85 8.10
N ILE A 164 4.39 9.95 8.24
CA ILE A 164 3.02 10.07 7.74
C ILE A 164 3.10 10.49 6.27
N GLY A 165 2.65 9.59 5.38
CA GLY A 165 2.65 9.85 3.95
C GLY A 165 1.64 10.94 3.57
N ASN A 166 2.06 11.84 2.70
CA ASN A 166 1.23 12.85 2.06
C ASN A 166 1.52 12.83 0.57
N ASP A 167 0.58 13.31 -0.24
CA ASP A 167 0.79 13.47 -1.67
C ASP A 167 2.02 14.34 -1.94
N LEU A 168 2.81 13.94 -2.92
CA LEU A 168 4.05 14.60 -3.34
C LEU A 168 5.19 14.59 -2.29
N LEU A 169 5.06 13.83 -1.20
CA LEU A 169 6.15 13.67 -0.24
C LEU A 169 7.34 12.95 -0.89
N THR A 170 8.50 13.59 -0.85
CA THR A 170 9.77 12.98 -1.30
C THR A 170 10.50 12.36 -0.12
N ILE A 171 10.94 11.12 -0.26
CA ILE A 171 11.69 10.37 0.76
C ILE A 171 13.01 9.89 0.15
N ASN A 172 14.11 10.31 0.73
CA ASN A 172 15.44 9.80 0.37
C ASN A 172 15.65 8.39 0.96
N ILE A 173 16.11 7.49 0.11
CA ILE A 173 16.37 6.08 0.46
C ILE A 173 17.87 5.80 0.48
#